data_cf21a9d27a6f209d6ad5d251814cd6bc
#
_entry.id   cf21a9d27a6f209d6ad5d251814cd6bc
#
_cell.length_a   1.000
_cell.length_b   1.000
_cell.length_c   1.000
_cell.angle_alpha   90.00
_cell.angle_beta   90.00
_cell.angle_gamma   90.00
#
_symmetry.space_group_name_H-M   'P 1'
#
loop_
_entity.id
_entity.type
_entity.pdbx_description
1 polymer ?
#
loop_
_entity_poly.entity_id
_entity_poly.type
_entity_poly.pdbx_seq_one_letter_code
_entity_poly.pdbx_strand_id
1 'polypeptide(L)'
;VILMLAGLQSIPDELSEAARIDGASYWQVQRHITLPLLGPTIRIWAFLSIIGALQLFDLVYIIWGQYISGTAGTSTMATYMALNGRLAGNYGYGSAVAVVMFLISLIVALCYQRFVLRRDLRGAVTQGVN
;
A
#
# COMPACT_ATOMS: atom_id res chain seq x y z
N VAL A 1 -1.33 0.48 10.68
CA VAL A 1 -0.83 0.15 12.03
C VAL A 1 -0.86 -1.36 12.26
N ILE A 2 -2.00 -2.05 12.10
CA ILE A 2 -2.15 -3.49 12.36
C ILE A 2 -1.16 -4.32 11.53
N LEU A 3 -1.01 -4.02 10.27
CA LEU A 3 -0.13 -4.75 9.34
C LEU A 3 1.35 -4.60 9.73
N MET A 4 1.75 -3.43 10.19
CA MET A 4 3.11 -3.18 10.71
C MET A 4 3.34 -3.89 12.03
N LEU A 5 2.32 -3.92 12.91
CA LEU A 5 2.41 -4.64 14.18
C LEU A 5 2.56 -6.15 13.95
N ALA A 6 1.76 -6.71 13.04
CA ALA A 6 1.88 -8.12 12.64
C ALA A 6 3.26 -8.44 12.04
N GLY A 7 3.80 -7.53 11.22
CA GLY A 7 5.16 -7.66 10.67
C GLY A 7 6.24 -7.66 11.77
N LEU A 8 6.11 -6.79 12.76
CA LEU A 8 7.03 -6.74 13.90
C LEU A 8 6.97 -8.02 14.74
N GLN A 9 5.77 -8.55 14.98
CA GLN A 9 5.58 -9.79 15.74
C GLN A 9 6.11 -11.03 15.01
N SER A 10 6.30 -10.97 13.71
CA SER A 10 6.87 -12.07 12.93
C SER A 10 8.40 -12.17 13.02
N ILE A 11 9.06 -11.16 13.59
CA ILE A 11 10.51 -11.13 13.78
C ILE A 11 10.84 -11.89 15.08
N PRO A 12 11.67 -12.95 15.04
CA PRO A 12 12.09 -13.67 16.22
C PRO A 12 12.87 -12.75 17.18
N ASP A 13 12.52 -12.74 18.45
CA ASP A 13 13.21 -11.94 19.48
C ASP A 13 14.67 -12.37 19.66
N GLU A 14 14.97 -13.62 19.37
CA GLU A 14 16.32 -14.21 19.43
C GLU A 14 17.35 -13.43 18.61
N LEU A 15 16.94 -12.86 17.46
CA LEU A 15 17.84 -12.07 16.61
C LEU A 15 18.24 -10.74 17.27
N SER A 16 17.30 -10.11 17.98
CA SER A 16 17.60 -8.87 18.70
C SER A 16 18.37 -9.13 19.98
N GLU A 17 18.15 -10.26 20.65
CA GLU A 17 18.91 -10.69 21.83
C GLU A 17 20.36 -11.03 21.47
N ALA A 18 20.56 -11.81 20.40
CA ALA A 18 21.90 -12.12 19.91
C ALA A 18 22.71 -10.87 19.57
N ALA A 19 22.10 -9.92 18.86
CA ALA A 19 22.78 -8.66 18.53
C ALA A 19 23.13 -7.81 19.78
N ARG A 20 22.30 -7.85 20.81
CA ARG A 20 22.61 -7.18 22.09
C ARG A 20 23.75 -7.84 22.82
N ILE A 21 23.86 -9.16 22.78
CA ILE A 21 25.01 -9.91 23.34
C ILE A 21 26.29 -9.51 22.61
N ASP A 22 26.24 -9.30 21.29
CA ASP A 22 27.36 -8.82 20.48
C ASP A 22 27.68 -7.32 20.70
N GLY A 23 26.95 -6.64 21.60
CA GLY A 23 27.21 -5.25 21.96
C GLY A 23 26.53 -4.22 21.07
N ALA A 24 25.57 -4.62 20.23
CA ALA A 24 24.84 -3.68 19.38
C ALA A 24 23.94 -2.76 20.22
N SER A 25 23.97 -1.46 19.92
CA SER A 25 23.05 -0.50 20.51
C SER A 25 21.62 -0.71 19.98
N TYR A 26 20.61 -0.21 20.70
CA TYR A 26 19.20 -0.30 20.30
C TYR A 26 18.97 0.21 18.87
N TRP A 27 19.57 1.34 18.48
CA TRP A 27 19.47 1.91 17.14
C TRP A 27 20.10 1.05 16.05
N GLN A 28 21.21 0.37 16.38
CA GLN A 28 21.87 -0.55 15.45
C GLN A 28 20.99 -1.78 15.20
N VAL A 29 20.38 -2.35 16.23
CA VAL A 29 19.41 -3.45 16.09
C VAL A 29 18.25 -3.05 15.21
N GLN A 30 17.64 -1.87 15.44
CA GLN A 30 16.52 -1.39 14.65
C GLN A 30 16.88 -1.19 13.17
N ARG A 31 18.03 -0.61 12.89
CA ARG A 31 18.45 -0.27 11.53
C ARG A 31 18.95 -1.47 10.73
N HIS A 32 19.63 -2.42 11.35
CA HIS A 32 20.29 -3.52 10.65
C HIS A 32 19.53 -4.84 10.71
N ILE A 33 18.64 -5.01 11.68
CA ILE A 33 17.86 -6.24 11.86
C ILE A 33 16.38 -5.98 11.60
N THR A 34 15.75 -5.11 12.38
CA THR A 34 14.30 -4.92 12.33
C THR A 34 13.84 -4.32 11.01
N LEU A 35 14.46 -3.25 10.55
CA LEU A 35 14.04 -2.53 9.34
C LEU A 35 14.20 -3.37 8.07
N PRO A 36 15.30 -4.10 7.82
CA PRO A 36 15.42 -4.99 6.67
C PRO A 36 14.42 -6.15 6.70
N LEU A 37 14.15 -6.73 7.87
CA LEU A 37 13.19 -7.83 8.03
C LEU A 37 11.74 -7.38 7.84
N LEU A 38 11.42 -6.12 8.17
CA LEU A 38 10.14 -5.49 7.86
C LEU A 38 9.97 -5.11 6.39
N GLY A 39 11.01 -5.17 5.58
CA GLY A 39 10.98 -4.77 4.18
C GLY A 39 9.79 -5.31 3.38
N PRO A 40 9.53 -6.64 3.37
CA PRO A 40 8.37 -7.23 2.69
C PRO A 40 7.03 -6.65 3.17
N THR A 41 6.85 -6.48 4.48
CA THR A 41 5.63 -5.90 5.08
C THR A 41 5.43 -4.45 4.66
N ILE A 42 6.48 -3.64 4.64
CA ILE A 42 6.44 -2.24 4.20
C ILE A 42 6.03 -2.15 2.73
N ARG A 43 6.52 -3.04 1.89
CA ARG A 43 6.19 -3.07 0.46
C ARG A 43 4.72 -3.42 0.23
N ILE A 44 4.19 -4.42 0.94
CA ILE A 44 2.77 -4.78 0.89
C ILE A 44 1.91 -3.60 1.36
N TRP A 45 2.29 -2.97 2.46
CA TRP A 45 1.59 -1.79 2.97
C TRP A 45 1.57 -0.63 1.96
N ALA A 46 2.71 -0.33 1.34
CA ALA A 46 2.80 0.72 0.32
C ALA A 46 1.91 0.41 -0.90
N PHE A 47 1.90 -0.84 -1.37
CA PHE A 47 1.06 -1.29 -2.47
C PHE A 47 -0.42 -1.12 -2.16
N LEU A 48 -0.88 -1.62 -1.00
CA LEU A 48 -2.26 -1.51 -0.56
C LEU A 48 -2.68 -0.03 -0.35
N SER A 49 -1.76 0.81 0.14
CA SER A 49 -2.01 2.24 0.33
C SER A 49 -2.21 2.98 -0.99
N ILE A 50 -1.43 2.65 -2.02
CA ILE A 50 -1.58 3.26 -3.35
C ILE A 50 -2.93 2.88 -3.95
N ILE A 51 -3.30 1.60 -3.92
CA ILE A 51 -4.61 1.15 -4.43
C ILE A 51 -5.76 1.77 -3.62
N GLY A 52 -5.65 1.77 -2.29
CA GLY A 52 -6.65 2.37 -1.42
C GLY A 52 -6.84 3.88 -1.66
N ALA A 53 -5.75 4.60 -1.94
CA ALA A 53 -5.81 6.02 -2.27
C ALA A 53 -6.53 6.29 -3.61
N LEU A 54 -6.31 5.44 -4.62
CA LEU A 54 -7.02 5.54 -5.90
C LEU A 54 -8.53 5.26 -5.78
N GLN A 55 -8.89 4.34 -4.89
CA GLN A 55 -10.28 3.93 -4.66
C GLN A 55 -10.96 4.72 -3.52
N LEU A 56 -10.34 5.78 -3.01
CA LEU A 56 -10.87 6.56 -1.90
C LEU A 56 -12.18 7.26 -2.31
N PHE A 57 -13.30 6.68 -1.92
CA PHE A 57 -14.64 7.18 -2.18
C PHE A 57 -15.41 7.43 -0.89
N ASP A 58 -15.52 6.42 -0.04
CA ASP A 58 -16.44 6.38 1.09
C ASP A 58 -16.21 7.53 2.07
N LEU A 59 -14.95 7.74 2.48
CA LEU A 59 -14.61 8.77 3.46
C LEU A 59 -14.99 10.16 2.94
N VAL A 60 -14.66 10.46 1.70
CA VAL A 60 -14.94 11.77 1.10
C VAL A 60 -16.43 11.96 0.90
N TYR A 61 -17.13 10.90 0.45
CA TYR A 61 -18.56 10.95 0.22
C TYR A 61 -19.38 11.07 1.51
N ILE A 62 -18.95 10.41 2.59
CA ILE A 62 -19.63 10.49 3.89
C ILE A 62 -19.49 11.89 4.51
N ILE A 63 -18.32 12.52 4.38
CA ILE A 63 -18.07 13.85 4.96
C ILE A 63 -18.74 14.95 4.16
N TRP A 64 -18.62 14.92 2.84
CA TRP A 64 -19.05 16.03 1.96
C TRP A 64 -20.34 15.75 1.20
N GLY A 65 -20.75 14.47 1.10
CA GLY A 65 -21.95 14.07 0.40
C GLY A 65 -21.99 14.54 -1.05
N GLN A 66 -23.12 15.14 -1.43
CA GLN A 66 -23.30 15.71 -2.76
C GLN A 66 -22.59 17.05 -2.97
N TYR A 67 -22.03 17.65 -1.92
CA TYR A 67 -21.31 18.93 -1.99
C TYR A 67 -19.82 18.75 -2.34
N ILE A 68 -19.40 17.57 -2.74
CA ILE A 68 -18.04 17.33 -3.24
C ILE A 68 -17.84 18.17 -4.50
N SER A 69 -16.95 19.12 -4.45
CA SER A 69 -16.63 19.96 -5.59
C SER A 69 -15.13 19.97 -5.88
N GLY A 70 -14.81 20.01 -7.18
CA GLY A 70 -13.43 20.20 -7.61
C GLY A 70 -12.83 21.54 -7.12
N THR A 71 -13.67 22.54 -6.95
CA THR A 71 -13.28 23.88 -6.48
C THR A 71 -12.86 23.86 -5.00
N ALA A 72 -13.44 22.98 -4.18
CA ALA A 72 -13.07 22.82 -2.79
C ALA A 72 -11.84 21.91 -2.57
N GLY A 73 -11.27 21.34 -3.64
CA GLY A 73 -10.11 20.44 -3.56
C GLY A 73 -10.37 19.10 -2.88
N THR A 74 -11.64 18.73 -2.71
CA THR A 74 -12.07 17.49 -2.04
C THR A 74 -12.36 16.32 -2.99
N SER A 75 -12.26 16.55 -4.30
CA SER A 75 -12.60 15.55 -5.31
C SER A 75 -11.49 14.53 -5.48
N THR A 76 -11.82 13.24 -5.33
CA THR A 76 -10.98 12.11 -5.71
C THR A 76 -11.42 11.57 -7.06
N MET A 77 -10.59 10.72 -7.71
CA MET A 77 -10.99 10.10 -8.98
C MET A 77 -12.26 9.27 -8.83
N ALA A 78 -12.41 8.55 -7.72
CA ALA A 78 -13.58 7.72 -7.43
C ALA A 78 -14.85 8.57 -7.21
N THR A 79 -14.77 9.67 -6.45
CA THR A 79 -15.90 10.57 -6.25
C THR A 79 -16.25 11.34 -7.53
N TYR A 80 -15.26 11.73 -8.31
CA TYR A 80 -15.46 12.39 -9.59
C TYR A 80 -16.20 11.48 -10.61
N MET A 81 -15.81 10.20 -10.67
CA MET A 81 -16.50 9.18 -11.46
C MET A 81 -17.96 9.04 -11.04
N ALA A 82 -18.23 8.95 -9.74
CA ALA A 82 -19.57 8.78 -9.20
C ALA A 82 -20.46 9.99 -9.46
N LEU A 83 -19.96 11.21 -9.24
CA LEU A 83 -20.69 12.45 -9.44
C LEU A 83 -21.04 12.68 -10.92
N ASN A 84 -20.08 12.56 -11.81
CA ASN A 84 -20.29 12.84 -13.23
C ASN A 84 -20.96 11.66 -13.94
N GLY A 85 -20.61 10.43 -13.59
CA GLY A 85 -21.22 9.25 -14.20
C GLY A 85 -22.63 9.02 -13.71
N ARG A 86 -22.82 8.78 -12.43
CA ARG A 86 -24.09 8.31 -11.87
C ARG A 86 -25.06 9.45 -11.55
N LEU A 87 -24.61 10.52 -10.89
CA LEU A 87 -25.50 11.60 -10.45
C LEU A 87 -25.81 12.59 -11.55
N ALA A 88 -24.87 12.92 -12.42
CA ALA A 88 -25.09 13.81 -13.56
C ALA A 88 -25.62 13.09 -14.82
N GLY A 89 -25.76 11.75 -14.79
CA GLY A 89 -26.26 10.96 -15.91
C GLY A 89 -25.29 10.77 -17.08
N ASN A 90 -24.05 11.23 -16.95
CA ASN A 90 -23.02 11.10 -17.99
C ASN A 90 -22.30 9.76 -17.90
N TYR A 91 -23.02 8.67 -18.10
CA TYR A 91 -22.50 7.30 -17.90
C TYR A 91 -21.25 6.99 -18.76
N GLY A 92 -21.19 7.49 -19.98
CA GLY A 92 -20.03 7.33 -20.86
C GLY A 92 -18.77 7.97 -20.28
N TYR A 93 -18.90 9.16 -19.71
CA TYR A 93 -17.78 9.85 -19.07
C TYR A 93 -17.35 9.16 -17.77
N GLY A 94 -18.30 8.75 -16.94
CA GLY A 94 -18.02 7.99 -15.73
C GLY A 94 -17.30 6.67 -16.03
N SER A 95 -17.72 5.96 -17.08
CA SER A 95 -17.09 4.72 -17.55
C SER A 95 -15.67 4.96 -18.05
N ALA A 96 -15.41 6.07 -18.74
CA ALA A 96 -14.04 6.42 -19.17
C ALA A 96 -13.11 6.66 -17.97
N VAL A 97 -13.57 7.36 -16.95
CA VAL A 97 -12.80 7.56 -15.69
C VAL A 97 -12.53 6.23 -15.00
N ALA A 98 -13.53 5.32 -14.95
CA ALA A 98 -13.36 3.98 -14.38
C ALA A 98 -12.27 3.16 -15.10
N VAL A 99 -12.23 3.21 -16.44
CA VAL A 99 -11.20 2.54 -17.25
C VAL A 99 -9.81 3.12 -16.94
N VAL A 100 -9.69 4.44 -16.84
CA VAL A 100 -8.41 5.09 -16.48
C VAL A 100 -7.95 4.64 -15.09
N MET A 101 -8.83 4.63 -14.09
CA MET A 101 -8.51 4.14 -12.75
C MET A 101 -8.07 2.68 -12.77
N PHE A 102 -8.76 1.84 -13.55
CA PHE A 102 -8.40 0.43 -13.71
C PHE A 102 -7.00 0.28 -14.33
N LEU A 103 -6.69 1.03 -15.39
CA LEU A 103 -5.38 0.98 -16.04
C LEU A 103 -4.25 1.42 -15.10
N ILE A 104 -4.46 2.48 -14.34
CA ILE A 104 -3.49 2.95 -13.33
C ILE A 104 -3.26 1.85 -12.29
N SER A 105 -4.33 1.27 -11.73
CA SER A 105 -4.24 0.20 -10.74
C SER A 105 -3.54 -1.04 -11.30
N LEU A 106 -3.82 -1.40 -12.55
CA LEU A 106 -3.17 -2.51 -13.26
C LEU A 106 -1.68 -2.26 -13.44
N ILE A 107 -1.28 -1.07 -13.88
CA ILE A 107 0.13 -0.71 -14.03
C ILE A 107 0.86 -0.80 -12.69
N VAL A 108 0.28 -0.25 -11.62
CA VAL A 108 0.84 -0.32 -10.27
C VAL A 108 0.99 -1.78 -9.82
N ALA A 109 -0.03 -2.62 -10.04
CA ALA A 109 -0.01 -4.03 -9.68
C ALA A 109 1.07 -4.80 -10.45
N LEU A 110 1.21 -4.59 -11.76
CA LEU A 110 2.22 -5.23 -12.59
C LEU A 110 3.63 -4.76 -12.22
N CYS A 111 3.83 -3.49 -11.95
CA CYS A 111 5.10 -2.95 -11.47
C CYS A 111 5.47 -3.57 -10.12
N TYR A 112 4.53 -3.64 -9.18
CA TYR A 112 4.74 -4.29 -7.89
C TYR A 112 5.13 -5.76 -8.06
N GLN A 113 4.39 -6.51 -8.86
CA GLN A 113 4.66 -7.93 -9.12
C GLN A 113 6.04 -8.14 -9.76
N ARG A 114 6.41 -7.30 -10.73
CA ARG A 114 7.67 -7.47 -11.45
C ARG A 114 8.90 -7.09 -10.63
N PHE A 115 8.83 -5.97 -9.90
CA PHE A 115 10.00 -5.41 -9.23
C PHE A 115 10.13 -5.81 -7.77
N VAL A 116 9.02 -6.04 -7.09
CA VAL A 116 8.99 -6.29 -5.65
C VAL A 116 8.85 -7.77 -5.35
N LEU A 117 7.83 -8.44 -5.88
CA LEU A 117 7.56 -9.84 -5.58
C LEU A 117 8.69 -10.78 -6.07
N ARG A 118 9.29 -10.48 -7.22
CA ARG A 118 10.43 -11.26 -7.72
C ARG A 118 11.67 -11.17 -6.83
N ARG A 119 11.87 -10.06 -6.12
CA ARG A 119 12.98 -9.94 -5.16
C ARG A 119 12.74 -10.76 -3.91
N ASP A 120 11.50 -10.77 -3.40
CA ASP A 120 11.15 -11.49 -2.18
C ASP A 120 11.17 -13.01 -2.40
N LEU A 121 10.73 -13.50 -3.57
CA LEU A 121 10.80 -14.92 -3.94
C LEU A 121 12.24 -15.42 -4.12
N ARG A 122 13.14 -14.61 -4.66
CA ARG A 122 14.55 -14.98 -4.78
C ARG A 122 15.25 -15.12 -3.41
N GLY A 123 14.86 -14.28 -2.43
CA GLY A 123 15.35 -14.39 -1.06
C GLY A 123 14.84 -15.63 -0.32
N ALA A 124 13.60 -16.04 -0.58
CA ALA A 124 13.00 -17.21 0.07
C ALA A 124 13.54 -18.54 -0.45
N VAL A 125 13.87 -18.62 -1.74
CA VAL A 125 14.39 -19.85 -2.37
C VAL A 125 15.82 -20.14 -1.93
N THR A 126 16.63 -19.13 -1.60
CA THR A 126 18.01 -19.31 -1.10
C THR A 126 18.09 -19.77 0.35
N GLN A 127 17.03 -19.64 1.14
CA GLN A 127 17.00 -20.10 2.53
C GLN A 127 16.48 -21.54 2.70
N GLY A 128 15.95 -22.13 1.65
CA GLY A 128 15.38 -23.50 1.66
C GLY A 128 16.33 -24.60 1.17
N VAL A 129 17.60 -24.32 0.91
CA VAL A 129 18.58 -25.27 0.34
C VAL A 129 19.82 -25.46 1.25
N ASN A 130 19.64 -25.43 2.57
CA ASN A 130 20.67 -25.92 3.49
C ASN A 130 20.05 -26.85 4.52
#